data_d4adcaa6fc2964602fc5a4852a702ca7
#
_entry.id   d4adcaa6fc2964602fc5a4852a702ca7
#
_cell.length_a   1.000
_cell.length_b   1.000
_cell.length_c   1.000
_cell.angle_alpha   90.00
_cell.angle_beta   90.00
_cell.angle_gamma   90.00
#
_symmetry.space_group_name_H-M   'P 1'
#
loop_
_entity.id
_entity.type
_entity.pdbx_description
1 polymer ?
#
loop_
_entity_poly.entity_id
_entity_poly.type
_entity_poly.pdbx_seq_one_letter_code
_entity_poly.pdbx_strand_id
1 'polypeptide(L)'
;MKSLPKRPEKSLKKNIKNADEKPFKVNYYSDELNDDFAEVVSEHTKLPDDYEYGKKRGALWKANSFILYYGIAYPIVTVYNKLVHGEKIKNRKVLKGYKKEGFFLYGNHTMKAADAFTPPRIIYPKKMNILVNPDAVAKPVVSNLVEKFGGIPVASSLKSMRNFSGKMKKLSEENKAVVIYPEAHIWPYYTGIRPFKDASFKYPAEESKPVFCFTRVFKKRAFRKRPKTVVYVDGPFFPKPEYTVKENQKYLRDCVYEAMKRRAKQSNEEYVKYVKERTDGDDAIRGDAKD
;
A
#
# COMPACT_ATOMS: atom_id res chain seq x y z
N MET A 1 13.22 -59.72 15.65
CA MET A 1 12.46 -58.50 16.04
C MET A 1 13.42 -57.32 16.05
N LYS A 2 13.37 -56.47 14.99
CA LYS A 2 14.18 -55.24 14.89
C LYS A 2 13.34 -54.09 15.40
N SER A 3 13.82 -53.40 16.43
CA SER A 3 13.18 -52.23 17.02
C SER A 3 13.23 -51.02 16.09
N LEU A 4 12.07 -50.38 15.86
CA LEU A 4 11.94 -49.13 15.11
C LEU A 4 12.59 -47.96 15.87
N PRO A 5 13.24 -47.01 15.17
CA PRO A 5 13.84 -45.85 15.80
C PRO A 5 12.80 -44.86 16.31
N LYS A 6 12.90 -44.45 17.57
CA LYS A 6 12.09 -43.43 18.21
C LYS A 6 12.33 -42.05 17.53
N ARG A 7 11.30 -41.43 16.94
CA ARG A 7 11.31 -40.07 16.46
C ARG A 7 11.51 -39.09 17.64
N PRO A 8 12.32 -38.05 17.49
CA PRO A 8 12.55 -37.10 18.59
C PRO A 8 11.33 -36.22 18.85
N GLU A 9 10.76 -36.35 20.03
CA GLU A 9 9.61 -35.58 20.57
C GLU A 9 9.80 -34.04 20.58
N LYS A 10 11.02 -33.54 20.36
CA LYS A 10 11.35 -32.10 20.42
C LYS A 10 10.80 -31.27 19.26
N SER A 11 10.48 -31.88 18.10
CA SER A 11 9.98 -31.13 16.94
C SER A 11 8.48 -30.84 17.02
N LEU A 12 7.69 -31.72 17.69
CA LEU A 12 6.25 -31.50 17.88
C LEU A 12 5.94 -30.37 18.89
N LYS A 13 6.72 -30.27 19.96
CA LYS A 13 6.50 -29.22 20.99
C LYS A 13 6.79 -27.80 20.48
N LYS A 14 7.57 -27.63 19.40
CA LYS A 14 7.87 -26.32 18.83
C LYS A 14 6.74 -25.80 17.93
N ASN A 15 5.95 -26.68 17.32
CA ASN A 15 4.80 -26.31 16.48
C ASN A 15 3.52 -26.03 17.28
N ILE A 16 3.40 -26.58 18.51
CA ILE A 16 2.21 -26.41 19.35
C ILE A 16 2.24 -25.06 20.10
N LYS A 17 3.42 -24.48 20.36
CA LYS A 17 3.53 -23.17 21.05
C LYS A 17 3.05 -21.97 20.22
N ASN A 18 2.78 -22.11 18.92
CA ASN A 18 2.37 -21.01 18.06
C ASN A 18 0.84 -20.94 17.83
N ALA A 19 0.04 -21.88 18.37
CA ALA A 19 -1.40 -21.92 18.17
C ALA A 19 -2.21 -21.09 19.19
N ASP A 20 -1.60 -20.65 20.30
CA ASP A 20 -2.32 -20.05 21.44
C ASP A 20 -2.02 -18.56 21.69
N GLU A 21 -1.26 -17.87 20.86
CA GLU A 21 -1.08 -16.42 21.02
C GLU A 21 -2.32 -15.70 20.45
N LYS A 22 -3.24 -15.27 21.34
CA LYS A 22 -4.41 -14.48 20.97
C LYS A 22 -3.95 -13.19 20.27
N PRO A 23 -4.62 -12.78 19.16
CA PRO A 23 -4.32 -11.52 18.49
C PRO A 23 -4.54 -10.34 19.46
N PHE A 24 -3.80 -9.25 19.27
CA PHE A 24 -3.95 -8.05 20.10
C PHE A 24 -5.35 -7.43 19.97
N LYS A 25 -5.93 -7.51 18.77
CA LYS A 25 -7.26 -6.99 18.45
C LYS A 25 -7.94 -7.87 17.42
N VAL A 26 -9.26 -8.00 17.51
CA VAL A 26 -10.11 -8.60 16.48
C VAL A 26 -10.96 -7.47 15.89
N ASN A 27 -10.99 -7.35 14.59
CA ASN A 27 -11.89 -6.48 13.84
C ASN A 27 -12.86 -7.35 13.05
N TYR A 28 -14.13 -6.97 13.05
CA TYR A 28 -15.16 -7.62 12.24
C TYR A 28 -15.44 -6.74 11.03
N TYR A 29 -15.61 -7.36 9.84
CA TYR A 29 -15.90 -6.65 8.61
C TYR A 29 -17.07 -7.31 7.87
N SER A 30 -17.84 -6.50 7.16
CA SER A 30 -18.95 -6.92 6.31
C SER A 30 -18.58 -6.88 4.83
N ASP A 31 -17.85 -5.84 4.42
CA ASP A 31 -17.43 -5.61 3.04
C ASP A 31 -15.89 -5.46 2.94
N GLU A 32 -15.26 -6.44 2.32
CA GLU A 32 -13.79 -6.46 2.15
C GLU A 32 -13.27 -5.33 1.25
N LEU A 33 -14.10 -4.78 0.38
CA LEU A 33 -13.73 -3.70 -0.54
C LEU A 33 -13.89 -2.31 0.08
N ASN A 34 -14.96 -2.11 0.87
CA ASN A 34 -15.39 -0.79 1.27
C ASN A 34 -15.20 -0.49 2.76
N ASP A 35 -15.07 -1.51 3.61
CA ASP A 35 -14.84 -1.27 5.04
C ASP A 35 -13.47 -0.63 5.29
N ASP A 36 -13.44 0.42 6.12
CA ASP A 36 -12.24 1.13 6.53
C ASP A 36 -12.07 1.05 8.05
N PHE A 37 -10.87 0.66 8.50
CA PHE A 37 -10.48 0.60 9.91
C PHE A 37 -9.47 1.69 10.28
N ALA A 38 -9.24 2.65 9.41
CA ALA A 38 -8.67 3.92 9.82
C ALA A 38 -9.74 4.69 10.61
N GLU A 39 -9.39 5.31 11.72
CA GLU A 39 -10.25 6.30 12.35
C GLU A 39 -10.31 7.51 11.41
N VAL A 40 -11.33 7.56 10.56
CA VAL A 40 -11.56 8.64 9.61
C VAL A 40 -12.59 9.60 10.19
N VAL A 41 -12.36 10.88 10.01
CA VAL A 41 -13.31 11.95 10.29
C VAL A 41 -14.60 11.69 9.49
N SER A 42 -15.74 11.81 10.13
CA SER A 42 -17.07 11.43 9.63
C SER A 42 -17.56 12.20 8.40
N GLU A 43 -16.88 13.25 7.95
CA GLU A 43 -17.24 14.04 6.79
C GLU A 43 -16.18 13.94 5.70
N HIS A 44 -16.55 13.35 4.57
CA HIS A 44 -15.67 13.28 3.39
C HIS A 44 -15.64 14.60 2.63
N THR A 45 -14.47 15.22 2.60
CA THR A 45 -14.26 16.43 1.81
C THR A 45 -14.29 16.12 0.32
N LYS A 46 -15.15 16.83 -0.41
CA LYS A 46 -15.11 16.80 -1.87
C LYS A 46 -14.18 17.90 -2.37
N LEU A 47 -13.30 17.55 -3.31
CA LEU A 47 -12.51 18.56 -4.00
C LEU A 47 -13.42 19.42 -4.89
N PRO A 48 -13.13 20.73 -5.01
CA PRO A 48 -13.77 21.55 -6.02
C PRO A 48 -13.58 20.97 -7.44
N ASP A 49 -14.57 21.14 -8.29
CA ASP A 49 -14.52 20.64 -9.67
C ASP A 49 -13.36 21.24 -10.48
N ASP A 50 -12.98 22.47 -10.17
CA ASP A 50 -11.90 23.23 -10.79
C ASP A 50 -10.57 23.10 -10.05
N TYR A 51 -10.42 22.09 -9.15
CA TYR A 51 -9.20 21.90 -8.40
C TYR A 51 -7.97 21.82 -9.31
N GLU A 52 -7.02 22.72 -9.08
CA GLU A 52 -5.79 22.82 -9.88
C GLU A 52 -4.67 21.90 -9.37
N TYR A 53 -4.42 20.85 -10.12
CA TYR A 53 -3.32 19.92 -9.86
C TYR A 53 -1.98 20.42 -10.38
N GLY A 54 -1.39 21.38 -9.81
CA GLY A 54 -0.07 21.78 -10.25
C GLY A 54 0.10 23.26 -10.45
N LYS A 55 -0.35 24.00 -9.45
CA LYS A 55 -0.05 25.42 -9.33
C LYS A 55 1.45 25.67 -9.57
N LYS A 56 1.75 26.66 -10.40
CA LYS A 56 3.14 27.09 -10.60
C LYS A 56 3.69 27.62 -9.26
N ARG A 57 4.70 26.96 -8.73
CA ARG A 57 5.35 27.33 -7.47
C ARG A 57 6.67 28.04 -7.74
N GLY A 58 6.92 29.13 -7.04
CA GLY A 58 8.16 29.90 -7.14
C GLY A 58 9.40 29.13 -6.62
N ALA A 59 10.59 29.66 -6.90
CA ALA A 59 11.87 29.04 -6.52
C ALA A 59 12.00 28.83 -5.01
N LEU A 60 11.62 29.81 -4.20
CA LEU A 60 11.65 29.71 -2.73
C LEU A 60 10.77 28.59 -2.19
N TRP A 61 9.56 28.42 -2.74
CA TRP A 61 8.68 27.32 -2.34
C TRP A 61 9.30 25.97 -2.67
N LYS A 62 9.92 25.84 -3.86
CA LYS A 62 10.59 24.61 -4.30
C LYS A 62 11.80 24.29 -3.41
N ALA A 63 12.63 25.28 -3.09
CA ALA A 63 13.75 25.12 -2.16
C ALA A 63 13.30 24.70 -0.77
N ASN A 64 12.29 25.37 -0.22
CA ASN A 64 11.69 25.00 1.08
C ASN A 64 11.13 23.57 1.05
N SER A 65 10.39 23.20 -0.01
CA SER A 65 9.90 21.83 -0.18
C SER A 65 11.02 20.79 -0.24
N PHE A 66 12.13 21.12 -0.89
CA PHE A 66 13.32 20.24 -0.97
C PHE A 66 13.96 20.05 0.41
N ILE A 67 14.18 21.13 1.15
CA ILE A 67 14.78 21.10 2.50
C ILE A 67 13.88 20.33 3.46
N LEU A 68 12.57 20.62 3.47
CA LEU A 68 11.61 19.93 4.32
C LEU A 68 11.55 18.42 3.99
N TYR A 69 11.53 18.07 2.71
CA TYR A 69 11.43 16.66 2.30
C TYR A 69 12.71 15.88 2.60
N TYR A 70 13.86 16.35 2.10
CA TYR A 70 15.12 15.60 2.20
C TYR A 70 15.91 15.86 3.48
N GLY A 71 15.89 17.12 3.97
CA GLY A 71 16.66 17.52 5.15
C GLY A 71 15.96 17.18 6.47
N ILE A 72 14.63 17.19 6.51
CA ILE A 72 13.87 17.02 7.75
C ILE A 72 13.05 15.74 7.73
N ALA A 73 12.08 15.62 6.80
CA ALA A 73 11.11 14.53 6.84
C ALA A 73 11.76 13.17 6.57
N TYR A 74 12.60 13.06 5.52
CA TYR A 74 13.24 11.80 5.16
C TYR A 74 14.11 11.18 6.27
N PRO A 75 14.99 11.92 6.96
CA PRO A 75 15.72 11.39 8.12
C PRO A 75 14.78 10.95 9.25
N ILE A 76 13.80 11.80 9.62
CA ILE A 76 12.87 11.51 10.71
C ILE A 76 12.06 10.24 10.42
N VAL A 77 11.43 10.13 9.24
CA VAL A 77 10.62 8.94 8.90
C VAL A 77 11.48 7.69 8.78
N THR A 78 12.75 7.85 8.37
CA THR A 78 13.70 6.72 8.28
C THR A 78 14.03 6.19 9.67
N VAL A 79 14.34 7.06 10.62
CA VAL A 79 14.62 6.69 12.01
C VAL A 79 13.36 6.12 12.66
N TYR A 80 12.22 6.77 12.51
CA TYR A 80 10.93 6.32 13.04
C TYR A 80 10.59 4.90 12.57
N ASN A 81 10.61 4.64 11.26
CA ASN A 81 10.27 3.32 10.73
C ASN A 81 11.26 2.23 11.19
N LYS A 82 12.56 2.56 11.30
CA LYS A 82 13.56 1.61 11.81
C LYS A 82 13.37 1.29 13.30
N LEU A 83 13.14 2.30 14.12
CA LEU A 83 13.08 2.12 15.58
C LEU A 83 11.71 1.60 16.04
N VAL A 84 10.62 2.21 15.56
CA VAL A 84 9.26 1.87 15.99
C VAL A 84 8.80 0.57 15.33
N HIS A 85 8.91 0.47 14.00
CA HIS A 85 8.41 -0.68 13.26
C HIS A 85 9.47 -1.76 12.98
N GLY A 86 10.74 -1.52 13.30
CA GLY A 86 11.84 -2.44 12.95
C GLY A 86 11.88 -2.73 11.45
N GLU A 87 11.51 -1.72 10.65
CA GLU A 87 11.28 -1.89 9.22
C GLU A 87 12.56 -2.22 8.45
N LYS A 88 12.50 -3.31 7.68
CA LYS A 88 13.55 -3.73 6.74
C LYS A 88 12.97 -3.75 5.33
N ILE A 89 13.62 -3.07 4.39
CA ILE A 89 13.26 -3.09 2.98
C ILE A 89 14.15 -4.11 2.26
N LYS A 90 13.51 -5.05 1.56
CA LYS A 90 14.18 -6.09 0.78
C LYS A 90 13.93 -5.90 -0.71
N ASN A 91 14.86 -6.39 -1.51
CA ASN A 91 14.80 -6.38 -2.97
C ASN A 91 14.73 -4.98 -3.62
N ARG A 92 15.04 -3.91 -2.89
CA ARG A 92 15.06 -2.53 -3.40
C ARG A 92 15.94 -2.34 -4.65
N LYS A 93 16.91 -3.23 -4.86
CA LYS A 93 17.83 -3.18 -5.99
C LYS A 93 17.15 -3.23 -7.36
N VAL A 94 15.92 -3.77 -7.47
CA VAL A 94 15.15 -3.79 -8.73
C VAL A 94 14.85 -2.39 -9.27
N LEU A 95 14.89 -1.36 -8.41
CA LEU A 95 14.69 0.04 -8.80
C LEU A 95 15.96 0.76 -9.28
N LYS A 96 17.15 0.10 -9.26
CA LYS A 96 18.42 0.79 -9.59
C LYS A 96 18.44 1.39 -11.00
N GLY A 97 17.90 0.66 -11.99
CA GLY A 97 17.83 1.12 -13.39
C GLY A 97 16.88 2.30 -13.62
N TYR A 98 15.96 2.54 -12.69
CA TYR A 98 14.82 3.46 -12.86
C TYR A 98 14.98 4.80 -12.13
N LYS A 99 16.21 5.15 -11.73
CA LYS A 99 16.48 6.43 -11.03
C LYS A 99 16.13 7.66 -11.85
N LYS A 100 16.28 7.59 -13.17
CA LYS A 100 15.98 8.70 -14.12
C LYS A 100 14.63 8.51 -14.82
N GLU A 101 14.00 7.35 -14.72
CA GLU A 101 12.75 7.02 -15.41
C GLU A 101 11.53 7.21 -14.51
N GLY A 102 10.37 7.47 -15.12
CA GLY A 102 9.08 7.47 -14.42
C GLY A 102 8.59 6.05 -14.19
N PHE A 103 7.91 5.82 -13.08
CA PHE A 103 7.28 4.56 -12.78
C PHE A 103 6.14 4.70 -11.78
N PHE A 104 5.28 3.69 -11.74
CA PHE A 104 4.22 3.57 -10.74
C PHE A 104 4.59 2.53 -9.69
N LEU A 105 4.39 2.84 -8.43
CA LEU A 105 4.69 1.97 -7.29
C LEU A 105 3.42 1.73 -6.48
N TYR A 106 2.94 0.50 -6.47
CA TYR A 106 1.74 0.09 -5.74
C TYR A 106 2.09 -0.55 -4.40
N GLY A 107 1.32 -0.25 -3.35
CA GLY A 107 1.55 -0.79 -2.02
C GLY A 107 0.29 -1.36 -1.37
N ASN A 108 0.43 -2.35 -0.47
CA ASN A 108 -0.68 -2.77 0.37
C ASN A 108 -0.88 -1.78 1.54
N HIS A 109 -2.15 -1.48 1.87
CA HIS A 109 -2.54 -0.38 2.75
C HIS A 109 -2.83 -0.87 4.18
N THR A 110 -1.77 -1.09 4.96
CA THR A 110 -1.85 -1.78 6.25
C THR A 110 -1.30 -1.01 7.45
N MET A 111 -0.89 0.24 7.24
CA MET A 111 -0.35 1.07 8.33
C MET A 111 -0.72 2.54 8.13
N LYS A 112 -1.37 3.17 9.12
CA LYS A 112 -1.80 4.57 9.05
C LYS A 112 -0.67 5.52 8.64
N ALA A 113 0.24 5.85 9.53
CA ALA A 113 1.34 6.79 9.24
C ALA A 113 2.49 6.19 8.42
N ALA A 114 2.85 4.92 8.69
CA ALA A 114 3.99 4.30 8.03
C ALA A 114 3.77 4.06 6.52
N ASP A 115 2.52 4.03 6.05
CA ASP A 115 2.23 3.95 4.62
C ASP A 115 2.63 5.23 3.87
N ALA A 116 2.55 6.40 4.51
CA ALA A 116 3.14 7.63 3.96
C ALA A 116 4.68 7.67 4.09
N PHE A 117 5.26 6.96 5.05
CA PHE A 117 6.68 7.07 5.41
C PHE A 117 7.58 6.00 4.76
N THR A 118 7.03 4.88 4.31
CA THR A 118 7.79 3.80 3.68
C THR A 118 8.18 4.09 2.22
N PRO A 119 7.29 4.61 1.35
CA PRO A 119 7.64 4.86 -0.06
C PRO A 119 8.86 5.77 -0.27
N PRO A 120 9.05 6.89 0.47
CA PRO A 120 10.27 7.69 0.34
C PRO A 120 11.54 6.88 0.51
N ARG A 121 11.55 5.92 1.43
CA ARG A 121 12.71 5.06 1.70
C ARG A 121 12.94 4.01 0.61
N ILE A 122 11.89 3.59 -0.08
CA ILE A 122 11.98 2.65 -1.21
C ILE A 122 12.58 3.37 -2.42
N ILE A 123 12.06 4.56 -2.76
CA ILE A 123 12.34 5.23 -4.04
C ILE A 123 13.48 6.26 -3.98
N TYR A 124 14.06 6.51 -2.79
CA TYR A 124 15.18 7.46 -2.67
C TYR A 124 16.28 7.19 -3.72
N PRO A 125 16.81 8.19 -4.42
CA PRO A 125 16.68 9.63 -4.14
C PRO A 125 15.50 10.34 -4.81
N LYS A 126 14.60 9.62 -5.50
CA LYS A 126 13.42 10.26 -6.09
C LYS A 126 12.47 10.78 -5.00
N LYS A 127 11.88 11.95 -5.25
CA LYS A 127 10.74 12.44 -4.48
C LYS A 127 9.51 11.63 -4.86
N MET A 128 8.72 11.21 -3.87
CA MET A 128 7.45 10.54 -4.13
C MET A 128 6.38 11.53 -4.59
N ASN A 129 5.44 11.04 -5.38
CA ASN A 129 4.15 11.64 -5.64
C ASN A 129 3.11 10.60 -5.25
N ILE A 130 2.42 10.81 -4.12
CA ILE A 130 1.53 9.81 -3.53
C ILE A 130 0.08 10.25 -3.66
N LEU A 131 -0.79 9.35 -4.10
CA LEU A 131 -2.22 9.61 -4.12
C LEU A 131 -2.76 9.57 -2.69
N VAL A 132 -3.51 10.60 -2.32
CA VAL A 132 -4.10 10.75 -0.99
C VAL A 132 -5.61 11.00 -1.08
N ASN A 133 -6.33 10.69 0.00
CA ASN A 133 -7.74 11.04 0.11
C ASN A 133 -7.89 12.58 0.09
N PRO A 134 -8.93 13.15 -0.54
CA PRO A 134 -9.25 14.58 -0.49
C PRO A 134 -9.24 15.19 0.91
N ASP A 135 -9.65 14.45 1.93
CA ASP A 135 -9.63 14.89 3.33
C ASP A 135 -8.24 15.34 3.81
N ALA A 136 -7.17 14.76 3.25
CA ALA A 136 -5.79 15.13 3.57
C ALA A 136 -5.44 16.58 3.15
N VAL A 137 -6.22 17.19 2.27
CA VAL A 137 -6.00 18.55 1.75
C VAL A 137 -7.14 19.51 2.09
N ALA A 138 -8.08 19.11 2.95
CA ALA A 138 -9.24 19.91 3.34
C ALA A 138 -8.87 21.25 3.99
N LYS A 139 -7.80 21.27 4.78
CA LYS A 139 -7.32 22.47 5.47
C LYS A 139 -6.16 23.11 4.70
N PRO A 140 -6.18 24.42 4.39
CA PRO A 140 -5.15 25.06 3.55
C PRO A 140 -3.71 24.87 4.04
N VAL A 141 -3.46 24.97 5.36
CA VAL A 141 -2.13 24.76 5.94
C VAL A 141 -1.64 23.34 5.73
N VAL A 142 -2.53 22.36 5.98
CA VAL A 142 -2.24 20.94 5.80
C VAL A 142 -2.05 20.63 4.32
N SER A 143 -2.90 21.17 3.45
CA SER A 143 -2.80 21.04 1.99
C SER A 143 -1.42 21.45 1.47
N ASN A 144 -0.91 22.62 1.89
CA ASN A 144 0.40 23.10 1.48
C ASN A 144 1.53 22.16 1.95
N LEU A 145 1.41 21.59 3.16
CA LEU A 145 2.40 20.63 3.68
C LEU A 145 2.32 19.30 2.93
N VAL A 146 1.13 18.78 2.69
CA VAL A 146 0.89 17.55 1.92
C VAL A 146 1.46 17.69 0.50
N GLU A 147 1.24 18.83 -0.16
CA GLU A 147 1.82 19.13 -1.49
C GLU A 147 3.36 19.17 -1.45
N LYS A 148 3.96 19.79 -0.43
CA LYS A 148 5.42 19.81 -0.25
C LYS A 148 6.00 18.39 -0.11
N PHE A 149 5.25 17.48 0.45
CA PHE A 149 5.63 16.07 0.59
C PHE A 149 5.23 15.21 -0.62
N GLY A 150 4.60 15.81 -1.64
CA GLY A 150 4.24 15.13 -2.87
C GLY A 150 2.89 14.43 -2.82
N GLY A 151 2.03 14.78 -1.88
CA GLY A 151 0.64 14.30 -1.84
C GLY A 151 -0.17 14.90 -2.98
N ILE A 152 -0.99 14.07 -3.63
CA ILE A 152 -1.87 14.41 -4.73
C ILE A 152 -3.26 13.88 -4.37
N PRO A 153 -4.23 14.75 -4.08
CA PRO A 153 -5.56 14.28 -3.76
C PRO A 153 -6.22 13.63 -4.98
N VAL A 154 -6.92 12.52 -4.77
CA VAL A 154 -7.68 11.87 -5.84
C VAL A 154 -8.88 12.71 -6.24
N ALA A 155 -9.29 12.62 -7.51
CA ALA A 155 -10.47 13.33 -7.98
C ALA A 155 -11.74 12.80 -7.31
N SER A 156 -12.66 13.71 -6.94
CA SER A 156 -13.94 13.37 -6.30
C SER A 156 -15.15 13.53 -7.23
N SER A 157 -14.95 14.03 -8.45
CA SER A 157 -16.01 14.19 -9.45
C SER A 157 -15.50 13.88 -10.86
N LEU A 158 -16.41 13.62 -11.80
CA LEU A 158 -16.05 13.40 -13.21
C LEU A 158 -15.35 14.61 -13.82
N LYS A 159 -15.71 15.82 -13.40
CA LYS A 159 -15.11 17.06 -13.92
C LYS A 159 -13.67 17.23 -13.41
N SER A 160 -13.43 17.00 -12.12
CA SER A 160 -12.08 17.03 -11.55
C SER A 160 -11.19 15.89 -12.06
N MET A 161 -11.77 14.76 -12.51
CA MET A 161 -11.06 13.61 -13.07
C MET A 161 -10.24 13.98 -14.32
N ARG A 162 -10.70 14.90 -15.16
CA ARG A 162 -9.95 15.36 -16.34
C ARG A 162 -8.64 16.04 -15.91
N ASN A 163 -8.71 16.95 -14.94
CA ASN A 163 -7.55 17.65 -14.41
C ASN A 163 -6.58 16.69 -13.71
N PHE A 164 -7.13 15.71 -12.98
CA PHE A 164 -6.36 14.66 -12.33
C PHE A 164 -5.61 13.77 -13.33
N SER A 165 -6.30 13.32 -14.41
CA SER A 165 -5.66 12.54 -15.48
C SER A 165 -4.54 13.33 -16.18
N GLY A 166 -4.76 14.61 -16.45
CA GLY A 166 -3.71 15.51 -16.95
C GLY A 166 -2.50 15.61 -16.00
N LYS A 167 -2.74 15.60 -14.68
CA LYS A 167 -1.67 15.58 -13.70
C LYS A 167 -0.88 14.25 -13.74
N MET A 168 -1.55 13.10 -13.87
CA MET A 168 -0.89 11.81 -13.97
C MET A 168 -0.02 11.72 -15.23
N LYS A 169 -0.53 12.16 -16.37
CA LYS A 169 0.23 12.25 -17.63
C LYS A 169 1.47 13.13 -17.47
N LYS A 170 1.32 14.33 -16.92
CA LYS A 170 2.46 15.23 -16.67
C LYS A 170 3.55 14.61 -15.79
N LEU A 171 3.15 13.88 -14.73
CA LEU A 171 4.13 13.18 -13.87
C LEU A 171 4.88 12.08 -14.64
N SER A 172 4.21 11.38 -15.53
CA SER A 172 4.82 10.37 -16.41
C SER A 172 5.81 11.00 -17.38
N GLU A 173 5.45 12.11 -18.04
CA GLU A 173 6.32 12.87 -18.94
C GLU A 173 7.55 13.44 -18.21
N GLU A 174 7.38 13.93 -16.98
CA GLU A 174 8.46 14.42 -16.11
C GLU A 174 9.28 13.31 -15.44
N ASN A 175 9.05 12.05 -15.80
CA ASN A 175 9.74 10.89 -15.24
C ASN A 175 9.69 10.82 -13.70
N LYS A 176 8.54 11.14 -13.11
CA LYS A 176 8.32 11.06 -11.65
C LYS A 176 7.92 9.65 -11.21
N ALA A 177 8.12 9.37 -9.93
CA ALA A 177 7.59 8.19 -9.28
C ALA A 177 6.22 8.51 -8.68
N VAL A 178 5.20 7.72 -9.03
CA VAL A 178 3.84 7.82 -8.50
C VAL A 178 3.55 6.65 -7.59
N VAL A 179 3.08 6.92 -6.37
CA VAL A 179 2.77 5.91 -5.36
C VAL A 179 1.26 5.81 -5.19
N ILE A 180 0.74 4.59 -5.23
CA ILE A 180 -0.70 4.30 -5.17
C ILE A 180 -0.95 3.13 -4.22
N TYR A 181 -1.96 3.27 -3.36
CA TYR A 181 -2.51 2.19 -2.56
C TYR A 181 -3.83 1.74 -3.19
N PRO A 182 -3.81 0.65 -4.00
CA PRO A 182 -4.98 0.28 -4.81
C PRO A 182 -6.13 -0.28 -3.98
N GLU A 183 -5.87 -0.71 -2.75
CA GLU A 183 -6.88 -1.16 -1.79
C GLU A 183 -7.79 -0.03 -1.27
N ALA A 184 -7.41 1.24 -1.47
CA ALA A 184 -8.08 2.48 -1.07
C ALA A 184 -8.23 2.68 0.45
N HIS A 185 -8.75 1.69 1.17
CA HIS A 185 -9.03 1.73 2.61
C HIS A 185 -7.91 1.09 3.44
N ILE A 186 -7.71 1.54 4.67
CA ILE A 186 -6.64 1.06 5.55
C ILE A 186 -7.16 -0.03 6.46
N TRP A 187 -6.53 -1.22 6.38
CA TRP A 187 -6.74 -2.30 7.33
C TRP A 187 -5.48 -2.51 8.18
N PRO A 188 -5.38 -1.87 9.35
CA PRO A 188 -4.16 -1.87 10.14
C PRO A 188 -3.69 -3.28 10.51
N TYR A 189 -2.44 -3.61 10.19
CA TYR A 189 -1.81 -4.92 10.44
C TYR A 189 -2.45 -6.11 9.73
N TYR A 190 -3.28 -5.89 8.70
CA TYR A 190 -3.82 -6.98 7.90
C TYR A 190 -2.69 -7.76 7.22
N THR A 191 -2.73 -9.09 7.34
CA THR A 191 -1.66 -9.97 6.84
C THR A 191 -1.90 -10.49 5.43
N GLY A 192 -3.12 -10.33 4.92
CA GLY A 192 -3.52 -10.65 3.54
C GLY A 192 -3.35 -9.46 2.58
N ILE A 193 -3.91 -9.63 1.39
CA ILE A 193 -4.10 -8.56 0.38
C ILE A 193 -5.58 -8.54 0.04
N ARG A 194 -6.23 -7.40 0.25
CA ARG A 194 -7.62 -7.22 -0.11
C ARG A 194 -7.78 -7.13 -1.62
N PRO A 195 -8.90 -7.54 -2.17
CA PRO A 195 -9.18 -7.34 -3.58
C PRO A 195 -9.20 -5.84 -3.91
N PHE A 196 -8.75 -5.48 -5.10
CA PHE A 196 -8.78 -4.10 -5.57
C PHE A 196 -9.08 -4.04 -7.07
N LYS A 197 -9.72 -2.92 -7.47
CA LYS A 197 -10.10 -2.66 -8.86
C LYS A 197 -8.87 -2.27 -9.71
N ASP A 198 -9.03 -2.38 -11.00
CA ASP A 198 -7.98 -2.04 -11.98
C ASP A 198 -7.89 -0.55 -12.32
N ALA A 199 -8.81 0.29 -11.82
CA ALA A 199 -8.96 1.68 -12.24
C ALA A 199 -7.68 2.52 -12.22
N SER A 200 -6.85 2.38 -11.18
CA SER A 200 -5.59 3.13 -11.05
C SER A 200 -4.49 2.65 -12.01
N PHE A 201 -4.61 1.44 -12.54
CA PHE A 201 -3.65 0.87 -13.49
C PHE A 201 -3.83 1.40 -14.92
N LYS A 202 -4.88 2.18 -15.16
CA LYS A 202 -5.09 2.91 -16.40
C LYS A 202 -3.89 3.82 -16.71
N TYR A 203 -3.37 4.54 -15.72
CA TYR A 203 -2.29 5.51 -15.92
C TYR A 203 -0.98 4.88 -16.42
N PRO A 204 -0.41 3.83 -15.79
CA PRO A 204 0.77 3.18 -16.36
C PRO A 204 0.49 2.48 -17.69
N ALA A 205 -0.73 2.00 -17.94
CA ALA A 205 -1.11 1.39 -19.22
C ALA A 205 -1.15 2.42 -20.35
N GLU A 206 -1.75 3.60 -20.13
CA GLU A 206 -1.80 4.69 -21.11
C GLU A 206 -0.42 5.27 -21.41
N GLU A 207 0.41 5.43 -20.39
CA GLU A 207 1.70 6.09 -20.49
C GLU A 207 2.87 5.10 -20.73
N SER A 208 2.57 3.83 -20.97
CA SER A 208 3.56 2.77 -21.18
C SER A 208 4.69 2.77 -20.14
N LYS A 209 4.37 3.06 -18.86
CA LYS A 209 5.35 3.15 -17.78
C LYS A 209 5.47 1.84 -16.99
N PRO A 210 6.69 1.50 -16.52
CA PRO A 210 6.89 0.34 -15.67
C PRO A 210 6.15 0.47 -14.35
N VAL A 211 5.66 -0.67 -13.89
CA VAL A 211 4.95 -0.84 -12.62
C VAL A 211 5.79 -1.66 -11.66
N PHE A 212 5.90 -1.19 -10.43
CA PHE A 212 6.47 -1.92 -9.31
C PHE A 212 5.43 -2.07 -8.22
N CYS A 213 5.62 -3.04 -7.34
CA CYS A 213 4.85 -3.08 -6.12
C CYS A 213 5.75 -3.30 -4.90
N PHE A 214 5.24 -2.89 -3.74
CA PHE A 214 5.84 -3.26 -2.48
C PHE A 214 4.78 -3.87 -1.56
N THR A 215 5.19 -4.91 -0.84
CA THR A 215 4.32 -5.60 0.09
C THR A 215 4.93 -5.57 1.47
N ARG A 216 4.21 -4.98 2.42
CA ARG A 216 4.53 -5.04 3.82
C ARG A 216 4.01 -6.32 4.42
N VAL A 217 4.87 -7.03 5.12
CA VAL A 217 4.53 -8.24 5.87
C VAL A 217 4.93 -8.07 7.33
N PHE A 218 4.21 -8.77 8.21
CA PHE A 218 4.39 -8.68 9.63
C PHE A 218 5.13 -9.90 10.16
N LYS A 219 6.17 -9.65 10.96
CA LYS A 219 7.03 -10.69 11.51
C LYS A 219 7.09 -10.58 13.03
N LYS A 220 7.03 -11.71 13.70
CA LYS A 220 7.21 -11.80 15.14
C LYS A 220 8.49 -11.10 15.57
N ARG A 221 8.40 -10.34 16.66
CA ARG A 221 9.51 -9.59 17.25
C ARG A 221 9.79 -10.11 18.64
N ALA A 222 11.03 -10.49 18.90
CA ALA A 222 11.41 -10.89 20.24
C ALA A 222 11.19 -9.75 21.24
N PHE A 223 10.66 -10.06 22.40
CA PHE A 223 10.45 -9.15 23.53
C PHE A 223 9.51 -7.95 23.29
N ARG A 224 8.76 -7.93 22.19
CA ARG A 224 7.80 -6.86 21.91
C ARG A 224 6.50 -7.44 21.35
N LYS A 225 5.34 -6.97 21.86
CA LYS A 225 4.02 -7.35 21.35
C LYS A 225 3.77 -6.89 19.91
N ARG A 226 4.25 -5.67 19.57
CA ARG A 226 4.09 -5.13 18.20
C ARG A 226 5.08 -5.80 17.24
N PRO A 227 4.62 -6.32 16.10
CA PRO A 227 5.48 -6.99 15.12
C PRO A 227 6.50 -6.03 14.50
N LYS A 228 7.58 -6.57 13.97
CA LYS A 228 8.44 -5.87 13.02
C LYS A 228 7.87 -6.00 11.62
N THR A 229 8.18 -5.03 10.76
CA THR A 229 7.74 -5.04 9.37
C THR A 229 8.91 -5.38 8.43
N VAL A 230 8.60 -6.16 7.40
CA VAL A 230 9.50 -6.37 6.27
C VAL A 230 8.76 -5.97 5.01
N VAL A 231 9.37 -5.10 4.22
CA VAL A 231 8.80 -4.58 2.97
C VAL A 231 9.57 -5.19 1.81
N TYR A 232 8.87 -5.94 0.95
CA TYR A 232 9.44 -6.51 -0.27
C TYR A 232 9.05 -5.67 -1.47
N VAL A 233 10.00 -5.40 -2.35
CA VAL A 233 9.77 -4.67 -3.61
C VAL A 233 9.86 -5.68 -4.76
N ASP A 234 8.85 -5.71 -5.62
CA ASP A 234 8.77 -6.59 -6.79
C ASP A 234 8.47 -5.79 -8.06
N GLY A 235 8.80 -6.34 -9.22
CA GLY A 235 8.75 -5.72 -10.53
C GLY A 235 10.15 -5.63 -11.17
N PRO A 236 10.30 -4.93 -12.31
CA PRO A 236 9.26 -4.21 -13.03
C PRO A 236 8.24 -5.12 -13.73
N PHE A 237 7.01 -4.66 -13.82
CA PHE A 237 5.98 -5.19 -14.70
C PHE A 237 5.74 -4.16 -15.81
N PHE A 238 5.77 -4.58 -17.06
CA PHE A 238 5.61 -3.69 -18.21
C PHE A 238 4.27 -3.91 -18.89
N PRO A 239 3.61 -2.86 -19.38
CA PRO A 239 2.53 -3.03 -20.34
C PRO A 239 3.03 -3.84 -21.55
N LYS A 240 2.18 -4.68 -22.08
CA LYS A 240 2.47 -5.49 -23.28
C LYS A 240 2.11 -4.68 -24.52
N PRO A 241 3.01 -4.57 -25.51
CA PRO A 241 2.75 -3.79 -26.73
C PRO A 241 1.55 -4.29 -27.54
N GLU A 242 1.29 -5.60 -27.49
CA GLU A 242 0.20 -6.27 -28.19
C GLU A 242 -1.18 -6.12 -27.54
N TYR A 243 -1.22 -5.59 -26.31
CA TYR A 243 -2.46 -5.42 -25.56
C TYR A 243 -3.02 -4.00 -25.74
N THR A 244 -4.32 -3.88 -25.79
CA THR A 244 -5.03 -2.59 -25.65
C THR A 244 -4.76 -1.99 -24.26
N VAL A 245 -5.02 -0.71 -24.11
CA VAL A 245 -4.92 -0.04 -22.80
C VAL A 245 -5.75 -0.74 -21.72
N LYS A 246 -6.97 -1.20 -22.08
CA LYS A 246 -7.86 -1.88 -21.14
C LYS A 246 -7.35 -3.27 -20.73
N GLU A 247 -6.77 -4.01 -21.66
CA GLU A 247 -6.14 -5.29 -21.36
C GLU A 247 -4.88 -5.11 -20.51
N ASN A 248 -4.04 -4.12 -20.84
CA ASN A 248 -2.87 -3.77 -20.03
C ASN A 248 -3.24 -3.32 -18.61
N GLN A 249 -4.31 -2.55 -18.47
CA GLN A 249 -4.83 -2.13 -17.16
C GLN A 249 -5.15 -3.35 -16.28
N LYS A 250 -5.88 -4.33 -16.82
CA LYS A 250 -6.20 -5.57 -16.11
C LYS A 250 -4.94 -6.42 -15.87
N TYR A 251 -4.12 -6.60 -16.87
CA TYR A 251 -2.88 -7.39 -16.81
C TYR A 251 -1.93 -6.86 -15.72
N LEU A 252 -1.67 -5.56 -15.70
CA LEU A 252 -0.80 -4.93 -14.68
C LEU A 252 -1.39 -5.08 -13.28
N ARG A 253 -2.72 -4.92 -13.12
CA ARG A 253 -3.40 -5.16 -11.85
C ARG A 253 -3.18 -6.60 -11.38
N ASP A 254 -3.34 -7.57 -12.26
CA ASP A 254 -3.19 -8.99 -11.92
C ASP A 254 -1.74 -9.32 -11.54
N CYS A 255 -0.74 -8.80 -12.28
CA CYS A 255 0.68 -8.96 -11.95
C CYS A 255 1.00 -8.43 -10.54
N VAL A 256 0.52 -7.23 -10.20
CA VAL A 256 0.73 -6.61 -8.89
C VAL A 256 0.02 -7.41 -7.80
N TYR A 257 -1.24 -7.78 -8.03
CA TYR A 257 -2.04 -8.52 -7.06
C TYR A 257 -1.41 -9.86 -6.69
N GLU A 258 -1.01 -10.65 -7.69
CA GLU A 258 -0.38 -11.95 -7.46
C GLU A 258 1.02 -11.82 -6.81
N ALA A 259 1.79 -10.80 -7.17
CA ALA A 259 3.06 -10.53 -6.51
C ALA A 259 2.85 -10.19 -5.02
N MET A 260 1.90 -9.31 -4.72
CA MET A 260 1.56 -8.95 -3.35
C MET A 260 1.03 -10.16 -2.55
N LYS A 261 0.11 -10.95 -3.11
CA LYS A 261 -0.40 -12.18 -2.46
C LYS A 261 0.70 -13.17 -2.14
N ARG A 262 1.62 -13.39 -3.08
CA ARG A 262 2.77 -14.27 -2.85
C ARG A 262 3.65 -13.78 -1.69
N ARG A 263 3.86 -12.45 -1.58
CA ARG A 263 4.64 -11.86 -0.47
C ARG A 263 3.89 -11.88 0.86
N ALA A 264 2.59 -11.63 0.85
CA ALA A 264 1.74 -11.61 2.05
C ALA A 264 1.83 -12.93 2.84
N LYS A 265 1.92 -14.08 2.14
CA LYS A 265 2.14 -15.41 2.73
C LYS A 265 3.40 -15.50 3.62
N GLN A 266 4.29 -14.54 3.51
CA GLN A 266 5.48 -14.49 4.36
C GLN A 266 5.23 -13.84 5.74
N SER A 267 4.04 -13.28 6.01
CA SER A 267 3.66 -12.87 7.36
C SER A 267 3.65 -14.10 8.29
N ASN A 268 4.11 -13.93 9.53
CA ASN A 268 4.08 -14.97 10.56
C ASN A 268 3.67 -14.41 11.92
N GLU A 269 3.04 -13.25 11.91
CA GLU A 269 2.47 -12.61 13.09
C GLU A 269 1.13 -11.95 12.70
N GLU A 270 0.05 -12.44 13.27
CA GLU A 270 -1.29 -11.89 13.11
C GLU A 270 -1.61 -11.00 14.32
N TYR A 271 -1.08 -9.77 14.31
CA TYR A 271 -1.26 -8.81 15.40
C TYR A 271 -2.71 -8.32 15.53
N VAL A 272 -3.40 -8.15 14.39
CA VAL A 272 -4.83 -7.84 14.31
C VAL A 272 -5.48 -8.89 13.44
N LYS A 273 -6.50 -9.56 13.98
CA LYS A 273 -7.29 -10.54 13.24
C LYS A 273 -8.50 -9.86 12.62
N TYR A 274 -8.80 -10.18 11.37
CA TYR A 274 -9.97 -9.71 10.66
C TYR A 274 -10.91 -10.89 10.40
N VAL A 275 -12.17 -10.76 10.83
CA VAL A 275 -13.18 -11.81 10.74
C VAL A 275 -14.37 -11.25 9.97
N LYS A 276 -14.79 -11.96 8.93
CA LYS A 276 -16.02 -11.60 8.21
C LYS A 276 -17.23 -11.84 9.11
N GLU A 277 -18.10 -10.84 9.22
CA GLU A 277 -19.38 -10.98 9.89
C GLU A 277 -20.25 -12.00 9.15
N ARG A 278 -20.93 -12.85 9.89
CA ARG A 278 -21.94 -13.74 9.30
C ARG A 278 -23.17 -12.89 9.01
N THR A 279 -23.64 -12.93 7.78
CA THR A 279 -24.98 -12.47 7.44
C THR A 279 -25.96 -13.60 7.69
N ASP A 280 -27.13 -13.30 8.23
CA ASP A 280 -28.20 -14.27 8.56
C ASP A 280 -28.66 -15.16 7.37
N GLY A 281 -28.15 -14.91 6.17
CA GLY A 281 -28.37 -15.71 4.97
C GLY A 281 -27.41 -16.90 4.75
N ASP A 282 -26.30 -16.98 5.48
CA ASP A 282 -25.31 -18.07 5.29
C ASP A 282 -25.75 -19.42 5.90
N ASP A 283 -26.72 -19.40 6.80
CA ASP A 283 -27.28 -20.61 7.44
C ASP A 283 -28.38 -21.32 6.58
N ALA A 284 -28.94 -20.61 5.60
CA ALA A 284 -29.99 -21.17 4.72
C ALA A 284 -29.44 -22.17 3.67
N ILE A 285 -28.14 -22.10 3.34
CA ILE A 285 -27.52 -22.95 2.28
C ILE A 285 -27.03 -24.29 2.85
N ARG A 286 -26.96 -24.48 4.17
CA ARG A 286 -26.55 -25.73 4.81
C ARG A 286 -27.68 -26.63 5.27
N GLY A 287 -28.94 -26.18 5.13
CA GLY A 287 -30.14 -26.94 5.51
C GLY A 287 -30.54 -28.06 4.53
N ASP A 288 -30.15 -28.00 3.28
CA ASP A 288 -30.66 -28.90 2.22
C ASP A 288 -29.73 -30.05 1.81
N ALA A 289 -28.73 -30.36 2.62
CA ALA A 289 -27.83 -31.50 2.37
C ALA A 289 -27.93 -32.59 3.45
N LYS A 290 -29.15 -32.87 3.94
CA LYS A 290 -29.45 -34.07 4.72
C LYS A 290 -30.90 -34.47 4.44
N ASP A 291 -31.09 -35.26 3.39
CA ASP A 291 -32.10 -36.33 3.29
C ASP A 291 -31.59 -37.35 2.26
#